data_17e58aae13d6d34831f3676f6e97ae5d
#
_entry.id   17e58aae13d6d34831f3676f6e97ae5d
#
_cell.length_a   1.000
_cell.length_b   1.000
_cell.length_c   1.000
_cell.angle_alpha   90.00
_cell.angle_beta   90.00
_cell.angle_gamma   90.00
#
_symmetry.space_group_name_H-M   'P 1'
#
loop_
_entity.id
_entity.type
_entity.pdbx_description
1 polymer ?
#
loop_
_entity_poly.entity_id
_entity_poly.type
_entity_poly.pdbx_seq_one_letter_code
_entity_poly.pdbx_strand_id
1 'polypeptide(L)'
;MNGTPRRAVDRRLLRYAGAARAHLVLTVALGLVGTGLILAQTGLLARALAVAARGDTAASLSGTLAALLVVLVARAAVSYGGEVAALRAAATVKSQLRRALTIRSLRLGPVWLGGQRAGEIITLSTKGLDGLDSYFARYLPQLVLGVLVPIAVLARVAVADWISAVIIAVTLPLIPVFAVLVGWHTKAQTRKQWRLLATLGGHFLDVVEGLPTLKVFGRARVQEQVIAEVTEDYRAATMSTLRVAFLSALVLELSAAIATALVAVEVGLRLLYGHVGYETALLVLLLTPEAFVPLRAVGAQFHASMEGVAAAGRVFEILDTAAPGEPQARPAATALRRASADLRTQSIRLNGVTAAYPGRHRPALDGVSLTIAPGDRIVLTGPSGAGKSTLLALLLRFIAPAAGTIELGDDGADGDVAAIDIRQWRTQIAWVPQQPYLFTGTAADNIALGQAGANRNAIYRAARLAGAAEFIEELPAGYNTPLGERGLRLSAGQRQRIALARAFLRDAPLLLLDEPAAHLDPAGARRIGTAIDTALPDRTVILVSHGRGWAGGGGRIISLEQGKLMPSASVAWPPSRTAAMFP
;
A
#
# COMPACT_ATOMS: atom_id res chain seq x y z
N MET A 1 7.02 22.28 2.89
CA MET A 1 6.97 21.31 1.78
C MET A 1 5.95 21.80 0.75
N ASN A 2 6.47 22.42 -0.32
CA ASN A 2 5.68 23.05 -1.38
C ASN A 2 5.07 21.99 -2.30
N GLY A 3 3.85 21.58 -2.02
CA GLY A 3 3.08 20.71 -2.90
C GLY A 3 2.47 21.51 -4.03
N THR A 4 3.01 21.37 -5.25
CA THR A 4 2.34 21.80 -6.48
C THR A 4 0.86 21.36 -6.47
N PRO A 5 -0.07 22.19 -6.96
CA PRO A 5 -1.48 21.83 -7.02
C PRO A 5 -1.63 20.57 -7.89
N ARG A 6 -1.93 19.43 -7.25
CA ARG A 6 -2.20 18.17 -7.96
C ARG A 6 -3.43 18.40 -8.84
N ARG A 7 -3.25 18.31 -10.14
CA ARG A 7 -4.31 18.47 -11.16
C ARG A 7 -5.37 17.39 -10.94
N ALA A 8 -6.62 17.70 -11.23
CA ALA A 8 -7.75 16.75 -11.14
C ALA A 8 -7.51 15.46 -11.95
N VAL A 9 -6.64 15.53 -12.94
CA VAL A 9 -6.16 14.40 -13.74
C VAL A 9 -4.67 14.23 -13.47
N ASP A 10 -4.29 13.26 -12.62
CA ASP A 10 -2.89 12.92 -12.38
C ASP A 10 -2.36 12.07 -13.55
N ARG A 11 -1.33 12.59 -14.25
CA ARG A 11 -0.68 11.87 -15.38
C ARG A 11 -0.16 10.49 -15.00
N ARG A 12 0.16 10.26 -13.73
CA ARG A 12 0.62 8.97 -13.22
C ARG A 12 -0.51 7.95 -13.18
N LEU A 13 -1.70 8.36 -12.70
CA LEU A 13 -2.91 7.53 -12.75
C LEU A 13 -3.27 7.15 -14.19
N LEU A 14 -3.12 8.08 -15.15
CA LEU A 14 -3.35 7.80 -16.57
C LEU A 14 -2.34 6.78 -17.16
N ARG A 15 -1.12 6.72 -16.63
CA ARG A 15 -0.13 5.70 -17.06
C ARG A 15 -0.56 4.30 -16.64
N TYR A 16 -1.03 4.12 -15.40
CA TYR A 16 -1.61 2.86 -14.93
C TYR A 16 -2.98 2.57 -15.58
N ALA A 17 -3.72 3.60 -15.98
CA ALA A 17 -4.93 3.46 -16.79
C ALA A 17 -4.66 2.88 -18.19
N GLY A 18 -3.39 2.77 -18.62
CA GLY A 18 -3.01 2.17 -19.91
C GLY A 18 -3.64 0.80 -20.14
N ALA A 19 -3.66 -0.06 -19.12
CA ALA A 19 -4.29 -1.38 -19.18
C ALA A 19 -5.83 -1.33 -19.16
N ALA A 20 -6.41 -0.23 -18.64
CA ALA A 20 -7.86 -0.04 -18.59
C ALA A 20 -8.38 0.83 -19.75
N ARG A 21 -7.52 1.33 -20.65
CA ARG A 21 -7.90 2.23 -21.76
C ARG A 21 -9.03 1.67 -22.60
N ALA A 22 -8.95 0.40 -22.97
CA ALA A 22 -10.01 -0.23 -23.78
C ALA A 22 -11.37 -0.19 -23.08
N HIS A 23 -11.41 -0.48 -21.78
CA HIS A 23 -12.65 -0.43 -21.00
C HIS A 23 -13.17 1.01 -20.80
N LEU A 24 -12.26 1.99 -20.61
CA LEU A 24 -12.64 3.41 -20.50
C LEU A 24 -13.18 3.94 -21.81
N VAL A 25 -12.53 3.63 -22.94
CA VAL A 25 -13.03 3.98 -24.27
C VAL A 25 -14.39 3.34 -24.53
N LEU A 26 -14.56 2.06 -24.19
CA LEU A 26 -15.84 1.36 -24.30
C LEU A 26 -16.93 2.03 -23.45
N THR A 27 -16.62 2.43 -22.21
CA THR A 27 -17.56 3.13 -21.32
C THR A 27 -18.02 4.46 -21.93
N VAL A 28 -17.09 5.24 -22.48
CA VAL A 28 -17.40 6.51 -23.15
C VAL A 28 -18.22 6.26 -24.43
N ALA A 29 -17.83 5.27 -25.23
CA ALA A 29 -18.57 4.92 -26.45
C ALA A 29 -20.00 4.48 -26.14
N LEU A 30 -20.19 3.61 -25.13
CA LEU A 30 -21.52 3.21 -24.68
C LEU A 30 -22.31 4.40 -24.11
N GLY A 31 -21.66 5.34 -23.43
CA GLY A 31 -22.27 6.57 -22.96
C GLY A 31 -22.75 7.46 -24.10
N LEU A 32 -22.01 7.56 -25.21
CA LEU A 32 -22.41 8.28 -26.41
C LEU A 32 -23.58 7.59 -27.11
N VAL A 33 -23.57 6.27 -27.25
CA VAL A 33 -24.70 5.49 -27.76
C VAL A 33 -25.93 5.71 -26.87
N GLY A 34 -25.75 5.67 -25.55
CA GLY A 34 -26.78 6.00 -24.56
C GLY A 34 -27.38 7.40 -24.77
N THR A 35 -26.54 8.39 -25.08
CA THR A 35 -26.98 9.74 -25.40
C THR A 35 -27.84 9.75 -26.66
N GLY A 36 -27.42 9.07 -27.72
CA GLY A 36 -28.25 8.94 -28.94
C GLY A 36 -29.60 8.28 -28.64
N LEU A 37 -29.63 7.26 -27.77
CA LEU A 37 -30.87 6.62 -27.35
C LEU A 37 -31.77 7.55 -26.50
N ILE A 38 -31.19 8.43 -25.66
CA ILE A 38 -31.95 9.46 -24.93
C ILE A 38 -32.58 10.44 -25.90
N LEU A 39 -31.83 10.93 -26.89
CA LEU A 39 -32.37 11.85 -27.93
C LEU A 39 -33.49 11.20 -28.74
N ALA A 40 -33.35 9.92 -29.09
CA ALA A 40 -34.38 9.15 -29.76
C ALA A 40 -35.61 8.92 -28.86
N GLN A 41 -35.40 8.53 -27.62
CA GLN A 41 -36.46 8.32 -26.62
C GLN A 41 -37.30 9.59 -26.42
N THR A 42 -36.64 10.74 -26.21
CA THR A 42 -37.32 12.01 -25.96
C THR A 42 -38.09 12.47 -27.22
N GLY A 43 -37.52 12.26 -28.41
CA GLY A 43 -38.20 12.55 -29.67
C GLY A 43 -39.45 11.69 -29.89
N LEU A 44 -39.34 10.37 -29.67
CA LEU A 44 -40.48 9.45 -29.77
C LEU A 44 -41.56 9.75 -28.71
N LEU A 45 -41.16 10.10 -27.50
CA LEU A 45 -42.07 10.45 -26.42
C LEU A 45 -42.83 11.77 -26.75
N ALA A 46 -42.12 12.80 -27.20
CA ALA A 46 -42.73 14.06 -27.62
C ALA A 46 -43.72 13.83 -28.74
N ARG A 47 -43.38 13.01 -29.75
CA ARG A 47 -44.27 12.65 -30.85
C ARG A 47 -45.49 11.86 -30.39
N ALA A 48 -45.30 10.85 -29.53
CA ALA A 48 -46.41 10.06 -28.99
C ALA A 48 -47.41 10.92 -28.21
N LEU A 49 -46.90 11.84 -27.37
CA LEU A 49 -47.74 12.80 -26.64
C LEU A 49 -48.47 13.78 -27.58
N ALA A 50 -47.80 14.25 -28.64
CA ALA A 50 -48.38 15.15 -29.60
C ALA A 50 -49.49 14.48 -30.42
N VAL A 51 -49.32 13.22 -30.84
CA VAL A 51 -50.32 12.40 -31.53
C VAL A 51 -51.53 12.12 -30.62
N ALA A 52 -51.27 11.75 -29.36
CA ALA A 52 -52.31 11.51 -28.35
C ALA A 52 -53.16 12.79 -28.09
N ALA A 53 -52.50 13.96 -28.00
CA ALA A 53 -53.18 15.23 -27.76
C ALA A 53 -54.08 15.68 -28.96
N ARG A 54 -53.81 15.20 -30.19
CA ARG A 54 -54.63 15.47 -31.37
C ARG A 54 -55.86 14.57 -31.46
N GLY A 55 -55.99 13.53 -30.61
CA GLY A 55 -57.08 12.59 -30.62
C GLY A 55 -56.99 11.54 -31.74
N ASP A 56 -55.79 11.30 -32.26
CA ASP A 56 -55.55 10.31 -33.31
C ASP A 56 -55.82 8.88 -32.81
N THR A 57 -56.07 7.93 -33.72
CA THR A 57 -56.45 6.56 -33.41
C THR A 57 -55.32 5.77 -32.73
N ALA A 58 -55.68 4.78 -31.87
CA ALA A 58 -54.70 3.91 -31.19
C ALA A 58 -53.77 3.18 -32.18
N ALA A 59 -54.19 2.98 -33.44
CA ALA A 59 -53.37 2.38 -34.50
C ALA A 59 -52.18 3.26 -34.90
N SER A 60 -52.32 4.59 -34.88
CA SER A 60 -51.23 5.54 -35.21
C SER A 60 -50.17 5.64 -34.11
N LEU A 61 -50.56 5.29 -32.85
CA LEU A 61 -49.63 5.27 -31.69
C LEU A 61 -48.84 3.95 -31.58
N SER A 62 -49.37 2.83 -32.07
CA SER A 62 -48.80 1.51 -31.85
C SER A 62 -47.32 1.37 -32.30
N GLY A 63 -47.02 1.88 -33.51
CA GLY A 63 -45.65 1.88 -34.03
C GLY A 63 -44.68 2.77 -33.23
N THR A 64 -45.14 3.93 -32.75
CA THR A 64 -44.33 4.85 -31.94
C THR A 64 -44.08 4.27 -30.55
N LEU A 65 -45.07 3.62 -29.95
CA LEU A 65 -44.92 2.94 -28.65
C LEU A 65 -44.02 1.71 -28.75
N ALA A 66 -44.14 0.92 -29.85
CA ALA A 66 -43.22 -0.20 -30.09
C ALA A 66 -41.76 0.28 -30.25
N ALA A 67 -41.52 1.33 -31.02
CA ALA A 67 -40.20 1.95 -31.17
C ALA A 67 -39.67 2.48 -29.83
N LEU A 68 -40.52 3.12 -29.02
CA LEU A 68 -40.15 3.60 -27.69
C LEU A 68 -39.75 2.45 -26.77
N LEU A 69 -40.47 1.33 -26.78
CA LEU A 69 -40.13 0.15 -26.01
C LEU A 69 -38.76 -0.43 -26.40
N VAL A 70 -38.49 -0.53 -27.72
CA VAL A 70 -37.18 -0.99 -28.23
C VAL A 70 -36.06 -0.07 -27.77
N VAL A 71 -36.23 1.25 -27.85
CA VAL A 71 -35.25 2.24 -27.41
C VAL A 71 -35.03 2.15 -25.91
N LEU A 72 -36.05 1.94 -25.08
CA LEU A 72 -35.94 1.77 -23.64
C LEU A 72 -35.15 0.51 -23.28
N VAL A 73 -35.43 -0.61 -23.93
CA VAL A 73 -34.68 -1.87 -23.71
C VAL A 73 -33.23 -1.72 -24.15
N ALA A 74 -33.00 -1.12 -25.34
CA ALA A 74 -31.64 -0.84 -25.81
C ALA A 74 -30.87 0.08 -24.84
N ARG A 75 -31.52 1.14 -24.32
CA ARG A 75 -30.93 2.04 -23.33
C ARG A 75 -30.55 1.30 -22.02
N ALA A 76 -31.43 0.45 -21.53
CA ALA A 76 -31.13 -0.36 -20.33
C ALA A 76 -29.93 -1.29 -20.56
N ALA A 77 -29.87 -1.97 -21.71
CA ALA A 77 -28.77 -2.84 -22.08
C ALA A 77 -27.42 -2.08 -22.21
N VAL A 78 -27.44 -0.91 -22.87
CA VAL A 78 -26.27 -0.05 -23.05
C VAL A 78 -25.79 0.52 -21.69
N SER A 79 -26.72 0.96 -20.84
CA SER A 79 -26.41 1.45 -19.50
C SER A 79 -25.76 0.37 -18.64
N TYR A 80 -26.33 -0.84 -18.63
CA TYR A 80 -25.75 -2.00 -17.92
C TYR A 80 -24.35 -2.35 -18.46
N GLY A 81 -24.19 -2.42 -19.79
CA GLY A 81 -22.88 -2.69 -20.41
C GLY A 81 -21.85 -1.62 -20.07
N GLY A 82 -22.23 -0.36 -20.03
CA GLY A 82 -21.38 0.77 -19.63
C GLY A 82 -20.91 0.68 -18.18
N GLU A 83 -21.81 0.34 -17.26
CA GLU A 83 -21.48 0.18 -15.87
C GLU A 83 -20.54 -1.01 -15.62
N VAL A 84 -20.80 -2.15 -16.26
CA VAL A 84 -19.91 -3.32 -16.20
C VAL A 84 -18.53 -3.00 -16.77
N ALA A 85 -18.44 -2.30 -17.89
CA ALA A 85 -17.16 -1.89 -18.48
C ALA A 85 -16.40 -0.94 -17.55
N ALA A 86 -17.08 0.03 -16.93
CA ALA A 86 -16.51 0.99 -16.00
C ALA A 86 -15.96 0.31 -14.72
N LEU A 87 -16.72 -0.61 -14.14
CA LEU A 87 -16.29 -1.38 -12.96
C LEU A 87 -15.09 -2.29 -13.27
N ARG A 88 -15.07 -2.92 -14.44
CA ARG A 88 -13.91 -3.72 -14.91
C ARG A 88 -12.66 -2.86 -15.09
N ALA A 89 -12.80 -1.65 -15.63
CA ALA A 89 -11.70 -0.69 -15.75
C ALA A 89 -11.11 -0.37 -14.37
N ALA A 90 -11.95 -0.03 -13.40
CA ALA A 90 -11.53 0.30 -12.04
C ALA A 90 -10.85 -0.90 -11.35
N ALA A 91 -11.44 -2.10 -11.44
CA ALA A 91 -10.90 -3.33 -10.86
C ALA A 91 -9.50 -3.66 -11.43
N THR A 92 -9.29 -3.47 -12.74
CA THR A 92 -8.00 -3.70 -13.40
C THR A 92 -6.93 -2.78 -12.86
N VAL A 93 -7.20 -1.48 -12.75
CA VAL A 93 -6.25 -0.49 -12.23
C VAL A 93 -5.94 -0.74 -10.75
N LYS A 94 -6.97 -1.02 -9.94
CA LYS A 94 -6.79 -1.35 -8.52
C LYS A 94 -5.91 -2.57 -8.31
N SER A 95 -6.15 -3.64 -9.06
CA SER A 95 -5.35 -4.87 -8.99
C SER A 95 -3.88 -4.60 -9.31
N GLN A 96 -3.60 -3.83 -10.35
CA GLN A 96 -2.24 -3.46 -10.73
C GLN A 96 -1.55 -2.60 -9.67
N LEU A 97 -2.23 -1.58 -9.15
CA LEU A 97 -1.68 -0.72 -8.10
C LEU A 97 -1.44 -1.48 -6.80
N ARG A 98 -2.37 -2.37 -6.41
CA ARG A 98 -2.22 -3.22 -5.23
C ARG A 98 -1.02 -4.14 -5.37
N ARG A 99 -0.87 -4.79 -6.52
CA ARG A 99 0.28 -5.64 -6.82
C ARG A 99 1.59 -4.85 -6.81
N ALA A 100 1.62 -3.67 -7.44
CA ALA A 100 2.79 -2.80 -7.47
C ALA A 100 3.18 -2.34 -6.05
N LEU A 101 2.20 -1.91 -5.24
CA LEU A 101 2.40 -1.50 -3.85
C LEU A 101 2.97 -2.66 -3.01
N THR A 102 2.38 -3.86 -3.11
CA THR A 102 2.85 -5.03 -2.37
C THR A 102 4.29 -5.39 -2.74
N ILE A 103 4.59 -5.47 -4.05
CA ILE A 103 5.95 -5.78 -4.52
C ILE A 103 6.93 -4.71 -4.05
N ARG A 104 6.55 -3.42 -4.13
CA ARG A 104 7.41 -2.31 -3.70
C ARG A 104 7.67 -2.33 -2.20
N SER A 105 6.63 -2.52 -1.40
CA SER A 105 6.75 -2.64 0.06
C SER A 105 7.68 -3.76 0.48
N LEU A 106 7.61 -4.92 -0.19
CA LEU A 106 8.53 -6.04 0.06
C LEU A 106 9.99 -5.70 -0.34
N ARG A 107 10.18 -4.92 -1.42
CA ARG A 107 11.53 -4.48 -1.86
C ARG A 107 12.12 -3.42 -0.94
N LEU A 108 11.31 -2.53 -0.39
CA LEU A 108 11.75 -1.51 0.57
C LEU A 108 12.29 -2.11 1.87
N GLY A 109 11.86 -3.31 2.21
CA GLY A 109 12.43 -4.11 3.29
C GLY A 109 11.93 -3.76 4.69
N PRO A 110 12.34 -4.56 5.69
CA PRO A 110 11.76 -4.49 7.04
C PRO A 110 12.11 -3.21 7.80
N VAL A 111 13.26 -2.61 7.54
CA VAL A 111 13.68 -1.36 8.21
C VAL A 111 12.79 -0.19 7.80
N TRP A 112 12.48 -0.07 6.51
CA TRP A 112 11.54 0.95 6.03
C TRP A 112 10.12 0.69 6.56
N LEU A 113 9.67 -0.57 6.50
CA LEU A 113 8.36 -0.96 7.02
C LEU A 113 8.21 -0.69 8.52
N GLY A 114 9.26 -0.95 9.31
CA GLY A 114 9.28 -0.66 10.74
C GLY A 114 9.20 0.82 11.09
N GLY A 115 9.63 1.71 10.17
CA GLY A 115 9.48 3.16 10.30
C GLY A 115 8.11 3.71 9.84
N GLN A 116 7.27 2.86 9.23
CA GLN A 116 5.92 3.22 8.81
C GLN A 116 4.89 2.62 9.77
N ARG A 117 3.74 3.27 9.87
CA ARG A 117 2.60 2.67 10.57
C ARG A 117 2.04 1.52 9.73
N ALA A 118 2.21 0.27 10.16
CA ALA A 118 1.75 -0.91 9.43
C ALA A 118 0.26 -0.81 9.04
N GLY A 119 -0.59 -0.27 9.92
CA GLY A 119 -2.00 0.00 9.66
C GLY A 119 -2.24 0.97 8.50
N GLU A 120 -1.33 1.92 8.25
CA GLU A 120 -1.45 2.85 7.12
C GLU A 120 -1.31 2.10 5.78
N ILE A 121 -0.31 1.22 5.65
CA ILE A 121 -0.07 0.46 4.42
C ILE A 121 -1.24 -0.51 4.15
N ILE A 122 -1.75 -1.17 5.19
CA ILE A 122 -2.92 -2.05 5.09
C ILE A 122 -4.14 -1.24 4.63
N THR A 123 -4.41 -0.10 5.27
CA THR A 123 -5.54 0.77 4.93
C THR A 123 -5.41 1.32 3.50
N LEU A 124 -4.20 1.71 3.06
CA LEU A 124 -3.95 2.14 1.69
C LEU A 124 -4.21 1.03 0.67
N SER A 125 -3.75 -0.20 0.95
CA SER A 125 -3.90 -1.35 0.05
C SER A 125 -5.34 -1.87 -0.07
N THR A 126 -6.19 -1.57 0.92
CA THR A 126 -7.60 -1.95 0.98
C THR A 126 -8.49 -0.74 0.68
N LYS A 127 -8.98 -0.06 1.71
CA LYS A 127 -9.94 1.06 1.61
C LYS A 127 -9.42 2.23 0.74
N GLY A 128 -8.13 2.55 0.83
CA GLY A 128 -7.55 3.65 0.06
C GLY A 128 -7.66 3.43 -1.45
N LEU A 129 -7.31 2.23 -1.93
CA LEU A 129 -7.44 1.88 -3.34
C LEU A 129 -8.90 1.67 -3.78
N ASP A 130 -9.81 1.30 -2.88
CA ASP A 130 -11.23 1.15 -3.21
C ASP A 130 -11.89 2.51 -3.55
N GLY A 131 -11.41 3.61 -2.99
CA GLY A 131 -11.82 4.96 -3.39
C GLY A 131 -11.55 5.29 -4.87
N LEU A 132 -10.69 4.53 -5.56
CA LEU A 132 -10.44 4.67 -6.99
C LEU A 132 -11.60 4.17 -7.87
N ASP A 133 -12.54 3.40 -7.33
CA ASP A 133 -13.74 2.98 -8.07
C ASP A 133 -14.55 4.21 -8.51
N SER A 134 -14.77 5.16 -7.59
CA SER A 134 -15.46 6.42 -7.91
C SER A 134 -14.71 7.24 -8.96
N TYR A 135 -13.38 7.20 -8.96
CA TYR A 135 -12.58 7.94 -9.95
C TYR A 135 -12.64 7.32 -11.35
N PHE A 136 -12.34 6.01 -11.48
CA PHE A 136 -12.24 5.35 -12.80
C PHE A 136 -13.59 4.93 -13.36
N ALA A 137 -14.52 4.44 -12.52
CA ALA A 137 -15.80 3.95 -12.99
C ALA A 137 -16.84 5.07 -13.21
N ARG A 138 -16.74 6.16 -12.45
CA ARG A 138 -17.78 7.21 -12.49
C ARG A 138 -17.24 8.56 -12.93
N TYR A 139 -16.21 9.11 -12.24
CA TYR A 139 -15.76 10.47 -12.48
C TYR A 139 -15.11 10.66 -13.86
N LEU A 140 -14.16 9.79 -14.23
CA LEU A 140 -13.40 9.95 -15.47
C LEU A 140 -14.26 9.82 -16.75
N PRO A 141 -15.17 8.82 -16.89
CA PRO A 141 -16.12 8.78 -18.00
C PRO A 141 -17.08 9.98 -17.98
N GLN A 142 -17.55 10.38 -16.79
CA GLN A 142 -18.48 11.48 -16.65
C GLN A 142 -17.88 12.84 -17.05
N LEU A 143 -16.56 13.04 -16.89
CA LEU A 143 -15.87 14.24 -17.41
C LEU A 143 -16.01 14.37 -18.93
N VAL A 144 -15.89 13.25 -19.65
CA VAL A 144 -16.03 13.25 -21.12
C VAL A 144 -17.49 13.41 -21.51
N LEU A 145 -18.39 12.66 -20.88
CA LEU A 145 -19.83 12.74 -21.15
C LEU A 145 -20.41 14.10 -20.73
N GLY A 146 -19.86 14.73 -19.68
CA GLY A 146 -20.24 16.06 -19.22
C GLY A 146 -19.99 17.17 -20.24
N VAL A 147 -19.18 16.91 -21.26
CA VAL A 147 -18.96 17.83 -22.38
C VAL A 147 -19.76 17.37 -23.61
N LEU A 148 -19.67 16.10 -23.95
CA LEU A 148 -20.26 15.58 -25.21
C LEU A 148 -21.78 15.52 -25.20
N VAL A 149 -22.39 15.14 -24.06
CA VAL A 149 -23.85 15.03 -23.95
C VAL A 149 -24.54 16.40 -24.05
N PRO A 150 -24.12 17.45 -23.31
CA PRO A 150 -24.70 18.79 -23.48
C PRO A 150 -24.57 19.33 -24.91
N ILE A 151 -23.43 19.09 -25.56
CA ILE A 151 -23.24 19.50 -26.97
C ILE A 151 -24.22 18.77 -27.89
N ALA A 152 -24.41 17.46 -27.72
CA ALA A 152 -25.35 16.69 -28.52
C ALA A 152 -26.81 17.13 -28.30
N VAL A 153 -27.21 17.38 -27.06
CA VAL A 153 -28.52 17.89 -26.69
C VAL A 153 -28.72 19.31 -27.28
N LEU A 154 -27.72 20.18 -27.08
CA LEU A 154 -27.80 21.55 -27.62
C LEU A 154 -27.93 21.57 -29.15
N ALA A 155 -27.15 20.75 -29.85
CA ALA A 155 -27.25 20.61 -31.30
C ALA A 155 -28.66 20.15 -31.74
N ARG A 156 -29.24 19.16 -31.03
CA ARG A 156 -30.59 18.67 -31.32
C ARG A 156 -31.68 19.71 -31.05
N VAL A 157 -31.54 20.47 -29.95
CA VAL A 157 -32.47 21.56 -29.62
C VAL A 157 -32.31 22.72 -30.59
N ALA A 158 -31.09 23.10 -30.98
CA ALA A 158 -30.85 24.18 -31.95
C ALA A 158 -31.52 23.96 -33.32
N VAL A 159 -31.55 22.70 -33.76
CA VAL A 159 -32.27 22.32 -35.01
C VAL A 159 -33.79 22.42 -34.85
N ALA A 160 -34.32 22.18 -33.63
CA ALA A 160 -35.75 22.20 -33.35
C ALA A 160 -36.24 23.62 -32.99
N ASP A 161 -35.50 24.34 -32.17
CA ASP A 161 -35.77 25.69 -31.71
C ASP A 161 -34.49 26.41 -31.27
N TRP A 162 -34.02 27.37 -32.07
CA TRP A 162 -32.75 28.06 -31.84
C TRP A 162 -32.77 28.99 -30.61
N ILE A 163 -33.96 29.56 -30.25
CA ILE A 163 -34.10 30.50 -29.15
C ILE A 163 -33.87 29.73 -27.81
N SER A 164 -34.56 28.62 -27.64
CA SER A 164 -34.35 27.74 -26.48
C SER A 164 -32.90 27.23 -26.42
N ALA A 165 -32.28 26.94 -27.57
CA ALA A 165 -30.87 26.54 -27.61
C ALA A 165 -29.94 27.64 -27.08
N VAL A 166 -30.18 28.91 -27.40
CA VAL A 166 -29.41 30.05 -26.88
C VAL A 166 -29.58 30.17 -25.38
N ILE A 167 -30.79 30.02 -24.83
CA ILE A 167 -31.03 30.07 -23.39
C ILE A 167 -30.24 28.95 -22.65
N ILE A 168 -30.31 27.72 -23.21
CA ILE A 168 -29.54 26.59 -22.63
C ILE A 168 -28.05 26.87 -22.75
N ALA A 169 -27.53 27.37 -23.87
CA ALA A 169 -26.12 27.65 -24.09
C ALA A 169 -25.56 28.71 -23.13
N VAL A 170 -26.36 29.74 -22.80
CA VAL A 170 -25.97 30.80 -21.83
C VAL A 170 -26.01 30.30 -20.40
N THR A 171 -26.98 29.45 -20.05
CA THR A 171 -27.13 28.96 -18.67
C THR A 171 -26.24 27.77 -18.37
N LEU A 172 -25.81 26.98 -19.34
CA LEU A 172 -24.98 25.78 -19.20
C LEU A 172 -23.63 26.04 -18.50
N PRO A 173 -22.85 27.11 -18.82
CA PRO A 173 -21.57 27.41 -18.16
C PRO A 173 -21.69 27.78 -16.69
N LEU A 174 -22.87 28.16 -16.24
CA LEU A 174 -23.09 28.55 -14.83
C LEU A 174 -22.80 27.39 -13.87
N ILE A 175 -23.17 26.17 -14.27
CA ILE A 175 -22.94 24.94 -13.47
C ILE A 175 -21.46 24.70 -13.21
N PRO A 176 -20.55 24.59 -14.23
CA PRO A 176 -19.13 24.39 -13.97
C PRO A 176 -18.47 25.58 -13.23
N VAL A 177 -18.92 26.81 -13.43
CA VAL A 177 -18.41 27.97 -12.68
C VAL A 177 -18.70 27.79 -11.18
N PHE A 178 -19.94 27.50 -10.82
CA PHE A 178 -20.30 27.23 -9.42
C PHE A 178 -19.62 25.98 -8.87
N ALA A 179 -19.50 24.91 -9.65
CA ALA A 179 -18.80 23.69 -9.23
C ALA A 179 -17.33 23.96 -8.88
N VAL A 180 -16.63 24.78 -9.65
CA VAL A 180 -15.23 25.18 -9.37
C VAL A 180 -15.17 26.07 -8.12
N LEU A 181 -16.03 27.06 -8.00
CA LEU A 181 -16.06 27.99 -6.87
C LEU A 181 -16.26 27.25 -5.54
N VAL A 182 -17.21 26.35 -5.48
CA VAL A 182 -17.48 25.53 -4.30
C VAL A 182 -16.37 24.49 -4.08
N GLY A 183 -15.82 23.89 -5.15
CA GLY A 183 -14.74 22.91 -5.08
C GLY A 183 -13.46 23.43 -4.42
N TRP A 184 -13.13 24.71 -4.58
CA TRP A 184 -11.98 25.33 -3.92
C TRP A 184 -12.14 25.35 -2.38
N HIS A 185 -13.34 25.59 -1.90
CA HIS A 185 -13.61 25.67 -0.45
C HIS A 185 -13.56 24.29 0.24
N THR A 186 -13.94 23.24 -0.47
CA THR A 186 -14.07 21.87 0.09
C THR A 186 -12.72 21.18 0.31
N LYS A 187 -11.69 21.53 -0.47
CA LYS A 187 -10.39 20.86 -0.47
C LYS A 187 -9.68 20.84 0.89
N ALA A 188 -9.78 21.92 1.63
CA ALA A 188 -9.17 22.06 2.97
C ALA A 188 -9.87 21.18 4.02
N GLN A 189 -11.20 21.12 3.96
CA GLN A 189 -12.02 20.36 4.90
C GLN A 189 -11.83 18.85 4.75
N THR A 190 -11.82 18.33 3.53
CA THR A 190 -11.58 16.90 3.26
C THR A 190 -10.21 16.45 3.76
N ARG A 191 -9.15 17.27 3.58
CA ARG A 191 -7.82 16.96 4.12
C ARG A 191 -7.78 16.94 5.64
N LYS A 192 -8.53 17.82 6.31
CA LYS A 192 -8.65 17.84 7.77
C LYS A 192 -9.33 16.56 8.26
N GLN A 193 -10.44 16.19 7.66
CA GLN A 193 -11.19 14.96 7.99
C GLN A 193 -10.30 13.69 7.87
N TRP A 194 -9.52 13.56 6.78
CA TRP A 194 -8.60 12.44 6.59
C TRP A 194 -7.51 12.37 7.64
N ARG A 195 -6.94 13.52 8.02
CA ARG A 195 -5.93 13.54 9.10
C ARG A 195 -6.51 13.08 10.43
N LEU A 196 -7.71 13.55 10.77
CA LEU A 196 -8.39 13.15 12.01
C LEU A 196 -8.74 11.65 12.01
N LEU A 197 -9.20 11.10 10.89
CA LEU A 197 -9.45 9.66 10.76
C LEU A 197 -8.16 8.82 10.95
N ALA A 198 -7.06 9.24 10.35
CA ALA A 198 -5.77 8.58 10.53
C ALA A 198 -5.27 8.66 11.97
N THR A 199 -5.47 9.81 12.64
CA THR A 199 -5.13 10.01 14.05
C THR A 199 -5.98 9.11 14.94
N LEU A 200 -7.29 9.05 14.70
CA LEU A 200 -8.21 8.20 15.46
C LEU A 200 -7.83 6.71 15.34
N GLY A 201 -7.58 6.24 14.12
CA GLY A 201 -7.16 4.85 13.90
C GLY A 201 -5.83 4.49 14.56
N GLY A 202 -4.84 5.41 14.49
CA GLY A 202 -3.54 5.23 15.15
C GLY A 202 -3.67 5.21 16.67
N HIS A 203 -4.39 6.17 17.24
CA HIS A 203 -4.59 6.27 18.67
C HIS A 203 -5.39 5.09 19.25
N PHE A 204 -6.43 4.64 18.53
CA PHE A 204 -7.19 3.45 18.94
C PHE A 204 -6.30 2.20 19.02
N LEU A 205 -5.44 1.99 18.04
CA LEU A 205 -4.51 0.86 18.04
C LEU A 205 -3.51 0.96 19.20
N ASP A 206 -2.94 2.14 19.44
CA ASP A 206 -2.02 2.39 20.57
C ASP A 206 -2.68 2.08 21.93
N VAL A 207 -3.96 2.46 22.09
CA VAL A 207 -4.72 2.17 23.31
C VAL A 207 -4.98 0.66 23.46
N VAL A 208 -5.31 -0.04 22.38
CA VAL A 208 -5.56 -1.49 22.41
C VAL A 208 -4.27 -2.26 22.73
N GLU A 209 -3.16 -1.90 22.08
CA GLU A 209 -1.85 -2.53 22.36
C GLU A 209 -1.33 -2.20 23.76
N GLY A 210 -1.56 -0.96 24.23
CA GLY A 210 -1.20 -0.50 25.56
C GLY A 210 -2.19 -0.84 26.67
N LEU A 211 -3.31 -1.53 26.36
CA LEU A 211 -4.38 -1.78 27.32
C LEU A 211 -3.95 -2.47 28.63
N PRO A 212 -3.04 -3.47 28.63
CA PRO A 212 -2.52 -4.05 29.86
C PRO A 212 -1.85 -3.01 30.76
N THR A 213 -1.03 -2.15 30.18
CA THR A 213 -0.34 -1.05 30.90
C THR A 213 -1.36 -0.06 31.45
N LEU A 214 -2.31 0.37 30.63
CA LEU A 214 -3.35 1.33 31.04
C LEU A 214 -4.22 0.80 32.18
N LYS A 215 -4.53 -0.50 32.19
CA LYS A 215 -5.28 -1.15 33.28
C LYS A 215 -4.48 -1.19 34.57
N VAL A 216 -3.19 -1.56 34.51
CA VAL A 216 -2.32 -1.62 35.70
C VAL A 216 -2.18 -0.23 36.33
N PHE A 217 -2.03 0.82 35.52
CA PHE A 217 -1.90 2.20 36.03
C PHE A 217 -3.24 2.93 36.24
N GLY A 218 -4.38 2.25 36.09
CA GLY A 218 -5.71 2.83 36.29
C GLY A 218 -6.09 3.94 35.31
N ARG A 219 -5.41 4.05 34.15
CA ARG A 219 -5.57 5.11 33.15
C ARG A 219 -6.53 4.78 32.00
N ALA A 220 -7.18 3.62 32.01
CA ALA A 220 -8.09 3.20 30.92
C ALA A 220 -9.26 4.19 30.71
N ARG A 221 -9.87 4.71 31.80
CA ARG A 221 -10.97 5.70 31.71
C ARG A 221 -10.53 7.05 31.12
N VAL A 222 -9.29 7.46 31.36
CA VAL A 222 -8.75 8.70 30.76
C VAL A 222 -8.63 8.55 29.25
N GLN A 223 -8.24 7.37 28.78
CA GLN A 223 -8.15 7.12 27.33
C GLN A 223 -9.52 7.05 26.65
N GLU A 224 -10.55 6.61 27.35
CA GLU A 224 -11.93 6.69 26.86
C GLU A 224 -12.35 8.14 26.56
N GLN A 225 -12.02 9.07 27.44
CA GLN A 225 -12.27 10.50 27.23
C GLN A 225 -11.50 11.06 26.04
N VAL A 226 -10.22 10.72 25.89
CA VAL A 226 -9.38 11.15 24.77
C VAL A 226 -9.91 10.61 23.43
N ILE A 227 -10.33 9.35 23.39
CA ILE A 227 -10.94 8.76 22.20
C ILE A 227 -12.27 9.46 21.86
N ALA A 228 -13.09 9.76 22.88
CA ALA A 228 -14.34 10.48 22.69
C ALA A 228 -14.11 11.88 22.11
N GLU A 229 -13.11 12.63 22.62
CA GLU A 229 -12.73 13.96 22.11
C GLU A 229 -12.27 13.92 20.65
N VAL A 230 -11.36 13.01 20.31
CA VAL A 230 -10.88 12.83 18.92
C VAL A 230 -12.02 12.40 17.99
N THR A 231 -12.94 11.57 18.48
CA THR A 231 -14.13 11.15 17.74
C THR A 231 -15.08 12.33 17.48
N GLU A 232 -15.26 13.21 18.46
CA GLU A 232 -16.09 14.40 18.31
C GLU A 232 -15.47 15.39 17.31
N ASP A 233 -14.17 15.61 17.35
CA ASP A 233 -13.44 16.39 16.36
C ASP A 233 -13.61 15.84 14.94
N TYR A 234 -13.51 14.51 14.79
CA TYR A 234 -13.77 13.85 13.51
C TYR A 234 -15.22 14.01 13.06
N ARG A 235 -16.20 13.87 13.98
CA ARG A 235 -17.62 14.11 13.71
C ARG A 235 -17.86 15.53 13.23
N ALA A 236 -17.30 16.53 13.92
CA ALA A 236 -17.45 17.94 13.55
C ALA A 236 -16.84 18.24 12.17
N ALA A 237 -15.67 17.70 11.87
CA ALA A 237 -15.04 17.82 10.55
C ALA A 237 -15.85 17.15 9.45
N THR A 238 -16.41 15.96 9.72
CA THR A 238 -17.27 15.22 8.79
C THR A 238 -18.55 16.01 8.51
N MET A 239 -19.22 16.52 9.54
CA MET A 239 -20.42 17.35 9.38
C MET A 239 -20.15 18.63 8.58
N SER A 240 -18.99 19.27 8.79
CA SER A 240 -18.57 20.43 7.99
C SER A 240 -18.39 20.06 6.52
N THR A 241 -17.74 18.94 6.24
CA THR A 241 -17.56 18.43 4.86
C THR A 241 -18.90 18.11 4.20
N LEU A 242 -19.81 17.44 4.92
CA LEU A 242 -21.15 17.11 4.44
C LEU A 242 -21.98 18.38 4.16
N ARG A 243 -21.96 19.39 5.04
CA ARG A 243 -22.67 20.66 4.79
C ARG A 243 -22.22 21.32 3.49
N VAL A 244 -20.91 21.36 3.25
CA VAL A 244 -20.38 21.93 1.98
C VAL A 244 -20.77 21.07 0.78
N ALA A 245 -20.73 19.74 0.88
CA ALA A 245 -21.16 18.84 -0.19
C ALA A 245 -22.65 19.00 -0.52
N PHE A 246 -23.53 19.06 0.50
CA PHE A 246 -24.95 19.28 0.31
C PHE A 246 -25.26 20.67 -0.26
N LEU A 247 -24.57 21.72 0.23
CA LEU A 247 -24.71 23.06 -0.32
C LEU A 247 -24.29 23.11 -1.80
N SER A 248 -23.21 22.42 -2.15
CA SER A 248 -22.77 22.29 -3.56
C SER A 248 -23.84 21.63 -4.41
N ALA A 249 -24.38 20.50 -3.96
CA ALA A 249 -25.43 19.79 -4.66
C ALA A 249 -26.69 20.65 -4.84
N LEU A 250 -27.09 21.38 -3.77
CA LEU A 250 -28.25 22.29 -3.81
C LEU A 250 -28.05 23.42 -4.83
N VAL A 251 -26.88 24.06 -4.84
CA VAL A 251 -26.60 25.16 -5.79
C VAL A 251 -26.64 24.65 -7.25
N LEU A 252 -26.03 23.48 -7.51
CA LEU A 252 -26.05 22.90 -8.86
C LEU A 252 -27.46 22.48 -9.29
N GLU A 253 -28.24 21.89 -8.37
CA GLU A 253 -29.64 21.50 -8.62
C GLU A 253 -30.52 22.71 -8.89
N LEU A 254 -30.42 23.75 -8.03
CA LEU A 254 -31.17 24.98 -8.18
C LEU A 254 -30.83 25.71 -9.49
N SER A 255 -29.55 25.75 -9.87
CA SER A 255 -29.11 26.35 -11.15
C SER A 255 -29.72 25.62 -12.34
N ALA A 256 -29.72 24.28 -12.34
CA ALA A 256 -30.33 23.49 -13.40
C ALA A 256 -31.88 23.64 -13.44
N ALA A 257 -32.52 23.69 -12.26
CA ALA A 257 -33.96 23.90 -12.15
C ALA A 257 -34.40 25.28 -12.67
N ILE A 258 -33.66 26.34 -12.30
CA ILE A 258 -33.93 27.70 -12.79
C ILE A 258 -33.74 27.77 -14.31
N ALA A 259 -32.67 27.19 -14.86
CA ALA A 259 -32.43 27.13 -16.30
C ALA A 259 -33.56 26.40 -17.02
N THR A 260 -34.01 25.26 -16.49
CA THR A 260 -35.13 24.50 -17.06
C THR A 260 -36.43 25.29 -16.98
N ALA A 261 -36.71 25.96 -15.87
CA ALA A 261 -37.89 26.80 -15.68
C ALA A 261 -37.90 27.97 -16.68
N LEU A 262 -36.74 28.60 -16.90
CA LEU A 262 -36.62 29.71 -17.85
C LEU A 262 -36.98 29.25 -19.29
N VAL A 263 -36.45 28.11 -19.72
CA VAL A 263 -36.79 27.50 -21.02
C VAL A 263 -38.27 27.11 -21.05
N ALA A 264 -38.82 26.56 -19.97
CA ALA A 264 -40.22 26.15 -19.90
C ALA A 264 -41.18 27.36 -20.06
N VAL A 265 -40.89 28.49 -19.41
CA VAL A 265 -41.68 29.71 -19.53
C VAL A 265 -41.60 30.28 -20.94
N GLU A 266 -40.39 30.34 -21.52
CA GLU A 266 -40.16 30.87 -22.87
C GLU A 266 -40.91 30.01 -23.92
N VAL A 267 -40.68 28.71 -23.92
CA VAL A 267 -41.35 27.78 -24.86
C VAL A 267 -42.86 27.74 -24.62
N GLY A 268 -43.30 27.78 -23.36
CA GLY A 268 -44.72 27.78 -23.01
C GLY A 268 -45.45 29.01 -23.53
N LEU A 269 -44.89 30.20 -23.39
CA LEU A 269 -45.47 31.45 -23.94
C LEU A 269 -45.53 31.39 -25.47
N ARG A 270 -44.47 30.96 -26.14
CA ARG A 270 -44.45 30.85 -27.60
C ARG A 270 -45.41 29.78 -28.14
N LEU A 271 -45.59 28.69 -27.38
CA LEU A 271 -46.61 27.70 -27.69
C LEU A 271 -48.03 28.31 -27.59
N LEU A 272 -48.30 29.09 -26.54
CA LEU A 272 -49.59 29.76 -26.35
C LEU A 272 -49.92 30.75 -27.49
N TYR A 273 -48.89 31.48 -27.96
CA TYR A 273 -49.05 32.41 -29.10
C TYR A 273 -48.95 31.75 -30.49
N GLY A 274 -48.81 30.42 -30.55
CA GLY A 274 -48.77 29.67 -31.79
C GLY A 274 -47.46 29.78 -32.59
N HIS A 275 -46.39 30.30 -31.98
CA HIS A 275 -45.09 30.45 -32.62
C HIS A 275 -44.23 29.16 -32.65
N VAL A 276 -44.59 28.15 -31.84
CA VAL A 276 -43.91 26.84 -31.74
C VAL A 276 -44.96 25.74 -31.75
N GLY A 277 -44.68 24.65 -32.47
CA GLY A 277 -45.55 23.47 -32.48
C GLY A 277 -45.46 22.68 -31.17
N TYR A 278 -46.59 22.03 -30.81
CA TYR A 278 -46.69 21.28 -29.54
C TYR A 278 -45.63 20.18 -29.41
N GLU A 279 -45.34 19.44 -30.48
CA GLU A 279 -44.30 18.40 -30.50
C GLU A 279 -42.89 18.98 -30.21
N THR A 280 -42.56 20.14 -30.85
CA THR A 280 -41.29 20.84 -30.62
C THR A 280 -41.18 21.36 -29.21
N ALA A 281 -42.26 21.94 -28.67
CA ALA A 281 -42.30 22.42 -27.30
C ALA A 281 -42.03 21.29 -26.30
N LEU A 282 -42.71 20.14 -26.47
CA LEU A 282 -42.47 18.95 -25.63
C LEU A 282 -41.04 18.40 -25.76
N LEU A 283 -40.50 18.33 -26.99
CA LEU A 283 -39.14 17.89 -27.23
C LEU A 283 -38.13 18.74 -26.48
N VAL A 284 -38.24 20.07 -26.58
CA VAL A 284 -37.35 21.02 -25.90
C VAL A 284 -37.46 20.88 -24.40
N LEU A 285 -38.68 20.82 -23.85
CA LEU A 285 -38.92 20.67 -22.41
C LEU A 285 -38.34 19.36 -21.85
N LEU A 286 -38.46 18.26 -22.60
CA LEU A 286 -37.92 16.95 -22.17
C LEU A 286 -36.39 16.87 -22.30
N LEU A 287 -35.78 17.55 -23.29
CA LEU A 287 -34.35 17.54 -23.52
C LEU A 287 -33.58 18.52 -22.62
N THR A 288 -34.21 19.61 -22.19
CA THR A 288 -33.53 20.63 -21.39
C THR A 288 -32.89 20.08 -20.14
N PRO A 289 -33.56 19.29 -19.27
CA PRO A 289 -32.92 18.70 -18.10
C PRO A 289 -31.73 17.77 -18.44
N GLU A 290 -31.84 17.03 -19.56
CA GLU A 290 -30.80 16.09 -19.99
C GLU A 290 -29.46 16.77 -20.36
N ALA A 291 -29.50 18.07 -20.74
CA ALA A 291 -28.30 18.87 -20.97
C ALA A 291 -27.51 19.12 -19.65
N PHE A 292 -28.22 19.24 -18.52
CA PHE A 292 -27.61 19.60 -17.23
C PHE A 292 -27.21 18.40 -16.37
N VAL A 293 -27.88 17.23 -16.55
CA VAL A 293 -27.65 16.01 -15.77
C VAL A 293 -26.17 15.57 -15.76
N PRO A 294 -25.44 15.49 -16.90
CA PRO A 294 -24.05 15.05 -16.90
C PRO A 294 -23.10 16.01 -16.18
N LEU A 295 -23.30 17.31 -16.31
CA LEU A 295 -22.50 18.34 -15.64
C LEU A 295 -22.67 18.28 -14.13
N ARG A 296 -23.90 18.12 -13.68
CA ARG A 296 -24.25 17.95 -12.26
C ARG A 296 -23.63 16.69 -11.69
N ALA A 297 -23.67 15.57 -12.44
CA ALA A 297 -23.04 14.31 -12.07
C ALA A 297 -21.51 14.43 -11.93
N VAL A 298 -20.82 15.20 -12.78
CA VAL A 298 -19.39 15.50 -12.62
C VAL A 298 -19.14 16.15 -11.26
N GLY A 299 -19.93 17.16 -10.87
CA GLY A 299 -19.82 17.83 -9.58
C GLY A 299 -20.00 16.89 -8.40
N ALA A 300 -21.02 16.04 -8.42
CA ALA A 300 -21.31 15.06 -7.38
C ALA A 300 -20.20 13.99 -7.24
N GLN A 301 -19.70 13.48 -8.37
CA GLN A 301 -18.65 12.46 -8.38
C GLN A 301 -17.25 13.02 -8.06
N PHE A 302 -17.04 14.31 -8.21
CA PHE A 302 -15.76 14.97 -7.89
C PHE A 302 -15.33 14.71 -6.44
N HIS A 303 -16.24 14.95 -5.48
CA HIS A 303 -15.92 14.78 -4.05
C HIS A 303 -15.60 13.32 -3.70
N ALA A 304 -16.40 12.37 -4.17
CA ALA A 304 -16.18 10.94 -3.95
C ALA A 304 -14.87 10.44 -4.59
N SER A 305 -14.47 11.01 -5.74
CA SER A 305 -13.24 10.61 -6.45
C SER A 305 -11.96 11.17 -5.83
N MET A 306 -12.03 12.35 -5.19
CA MET A 306 -10.85 13.01 -4.62
C MET A 306 -10.23 12.21 -3.46
N GLU A 307 -11.03 11.41 -2.78
CA GLU A 307 -10.58 10.48 -1.76
C GLU A 307 -9.62 9.43 -2.35
N GLY A 308 -10.06 8.76 -3.40
CA GLY A 308 -9.24 7.78 -4.13
C GLY A 308 -7.98 8.39 -4.74
N VAL A 309 -8.06 9.61 -5.28
CA VAL A 309 -6.90 10.34 -5.82
C VAL A 309 -5.88 10.67 -4.72
N ALA A 310 -6.34 11.05 -3.53
CA ALA A 310 -5.45 11.31 -2.40
C ALA A 310 -4.72 10.04 -1.94
N ALA A 311 -5.45 8.91 -1.83
CA ALA A 311 -4.87 7.61 -1.50
C ALA A 311 -3.86 7.14 -2.56
N ALA A 312 -4.20 7.26 -3.85
CA ALA A 312 -3.27 6.94 -4.94
C ALA A 312 -2.00 7.79 -4.89
N GLY A 313 -2.11 9.07 -4.54
CA GLY A 313 -0.96 9.94 -4.34
C GLY A 313 0.01 9.38 -3.29
N ARG A 314 -0.50 8.85 -2.18
CA ARG A 314 0.32 8.22 -1.15
C ARG A 314 0.94 6.91 -1.64
N VAL A 315 0.18 6.12 -2.41
CA VAL A 315 0.71 4.92 -3.07
C VAL A 315 1.89 5.27 -3.99
N PHE A 316 1.78 6.33 -4.81
CA PHE A 316 2.87 6.77 -5.67
C PHE A 316 4.10 7.26 -4.89
N GLU A 317 3.93 7.93 -3.76
CA GLU A 317 5.05 8.28 -2.87
C GLU A 317 5.82 7.02 -2.43
N ILE A 318 5.10 5.95 -2.06
CA ILE A 318 5.73 4.67 -1.70
C ILE A 318 6.41 4.01 -2.92
N LEU A 319 5.75 4.03 -4.08
CA LEU A 319 6.30 3.46 -5.32
C LEU A 319 7.57 4.19 -5.79
N ASP A 320 7.66 5.49 -5.57
CA ASP A 320 8.81 6.34 -5.94
C ASP A 320 9.94 6.29 -4.88
N THR A 321 9.69 5.77 -3.68
CA THR A 321 10.71 5.65 -2.63
C THR A 321 11.80 4.68 -3.09
N ALA A 322 13.06 5.08 -3.09
CA ALA A 322 14.18 4.23 -3.47
C ALA A 322 14.32 3.03 -2.52
N ALA A 323 14.46 1.82 -3.06
CA ALA A 323 14.72 0.64 -2.24
C ALA A 323 16.20 0.51 -1.90
N PRO A 324 16.55 -0.04 -0.72
CA PRO A 324 17.94 -0.32 -0.39
C PRO A 324 18.58 -1.24 -1.45
N GLY A 325 19.70 -0.80 -2.03
CA GLY A 325 20.42 -1.55 -3.07
C GLY A 325 19.88 -1.40 -4.50
N GLU A 326 18.86 -0.54 -4.74
CA GLU A 326 18.62 -0.06 -6.10
C GLU A 326 19.76 0.88 -6.49
N PRO A 327 20.38 0.73 -7.68
CA PRO A 327 21.41 1.65 -8.14
C PRO A 327 20.79 3.05 -8.19
N GLN A 328 21.11 3.90 -7.24
CA GLN A 328 21.00 5.34 -7.46
C GLN A 328 21.92 5.63 -8.63
N ALA A 329 21.36 6.10 -9.75
CA ALA A 329 22.01 6.38 -11.03
C ALA A 329 23.53 6.69 -10.91
N ARG A 330 24.33 5.66 -10.62
CA ARG A 330 25.77 5.72 -10.90
C ARG A 330 25.89 5.41 -12.38
N PRO A 331 26.67 6.19 -13.13
CA PRO A 331 26.85 5.93 -14.54
C PRO A 331 27.27 4.47 -14.73
N ALA A 332 26.66 3.83 -15.71
CA ALA A 332 26.98 2.48 -16.13
C ALA A 332 28.42 2.44 -16.70
N ALA A 333 29.39 2.46 -15.81
CA ALA A 333 30.77 2.16 -16.12
C ALA A 333 31.10 0.85 -15.44
N THR A 334 31.33 -0.12 -16.27
CA THR A 334 31.78 -1.46 -16.00
C THR A 334 30.63 -2.47 -15.84
N ALA A 335 30.37 -3.20 -16.94
CA ALA A 335 29.70 -4.49 -16.92
C ALA A 335 30.51 -5.42 -16.01
N LEU A 336 30.24 -5.36 -14.72
CA LEU A 336 30.79 -6.25 -13.73
C LEU A 336 30.31 -7.66 -14.06
N ARG A 337 31.29 -8.56 -14.29
CA ARG A 337 31.11 -9.99 -14.19
C ARG A 337 30.04 -10.27 -13.12
N ARG A 338 29.09 -11.14 -13.41
CA ARG A 338 28.18 -11.71 -12.42
C ARG A 338 29.05 -12.43 -11.37
N ALA A 339 29.50 -11.69 -10.37
CA ALA A 339 30.22 -12.27 -9.25
C ALA A 339 29.23 -13.21 -8.54
N SER A 340 29.53 -14.48 -8.53
CA SER A 340 28.82 -15.42 -7.68
C SER A 340 29.41 -15.25 -6.28
N ALA A 341 28.62 -14.79 -5.30
CA ALA A 341 29.05 -14.76 -3.92
C ALA A 341 29.15 -16.20 -3.40
N ASP A 342 30.32 -16.59 -2.92
CA ASP A 342 30.52 -17.79 -2.12
C ASP A 342 31.25 -17.42 -0.81
N LEU A 343 30.46 -17.18 0.25
CA LEU A 343 30.97 -16.83 1.56
C LEU A 343 31.69 -17.99 2.30
N ARG A 344 31.78 -19.17 1.66
CA ARG A 344 32.64 -20.26 2.16
C ARG A 344 34.11 -20.01 1.87
N THR A 345 34.41 -19.25 0.84
CA THR A 345 35.76 -19.01 0.32
C THR A 345 36.15 -17.54 0.26
N GLN A 346 35.17 -16.64 0.25
CA GLN A 346 35.38 -15.21 0.09
C GLN A 346 35.22 -14.46 1.42
N SER A 347 36.13 -13.54 1.71
CA SER A 347 36.04 -12.63 2.85
C SER A 347 35.04 -11.49 2.56
N ILE A 348 34.40 -10.96 3.62
CA ILE A 348 33.59 -9.74 3.56
C ILE A 348 34.40 -8.60 4.15
N ARG A 349 34.56 -7.52 3.39
CA ARG A 349 35.31 -6.34 3.83
C ARG A 349 34.40 -5.11 3.87
N LEU A 350 34.28 -4.51 5.02
CA LEU A 350 33.65 -3.20 5.20
C LEU A 350 34.74 -2.14 5.17
N ASN A 351 34.65 -1.15 4.30
CA ASN A 351 35.65 -0.08 4.12
C ASN A 351 35.01 1.27 4.45
N GLY A 352 35.30 1.82 5.64
CA GLY A 352 34.80 3.13 6.07
C GLY A 352 33.28 3.27 6.07
N VAL A 353 32.55 2.21 6.41
CA VAL A 353 31.10 2.15 6.28
C VAL A 353 30.42 3.05 7.30
N THR A 354 29.60 3.99 6.81
CA THR A 354 28.72 4.84 7.60
C THR A 354 27.27 4.48 7.32
N ALA A 355 26.45 4.33 8.35
CA ALA A 355 25.03 4.05 8.23
C ALA A 355 24.20 5.01 9.07
N ALA A 356 23.19 5.64 8.45
CA ALA A 356 22.29 6.58 9.10
C ALA A 356 20.82 6.20 8.87
N TYR A 357 19.99 6.45 9.85
CA TYR A 357 18.53 6.31 9.72
C TYR A 357 17.87 7.68 9.50
N PRO A 358 16.83 7.78 8.68
CA PRO A 358 16.11 9.01 8.48
C PRO A 358 15.62 9.61 9.81
N GLY A 359 15.81 10.92 10.00
CA GLY A 359 15.38 11.62 11.22
C GLY A 359 16.32 11.51 12.43
N ARG A 360 17.45 10.80 12.33
CA ARG A 360 18.49 10.80 13.37
C ARG A 360 19.63 11.76 13.02
N HIS A 361 20.05 12.56 14.00
CA HIS A 361 21.15 13.54 13.82
C HIS A 361 22.54 12.88 13.79
N ARG A 362 22.70 11.70 14.40
CA ARG A 362 23.97 10.97 14.41
C ARG A 362 23.84 9.66 13.64
N PRO A 363 24.87 9.28 12.86
CA PRO A 363 24.91 7.99 12.21
C PRO A 363 24.88 6.87 13.24
N ALA A 364 24.28 5.75 12.89
CA ALA A 364 24.24 4.56 13.72
C ALA A 364 25.55 3.75 13.63
N LEU A 365 26.26 3.90 12.49
CA LEU A 365 27.64 3.45 12.30
C LEU A 365 28.40 4.59 11.63
N ASP A 366 29.63 4.84 12.07
CA ASP A 366 30.46 5.96 11.64
C ASP A 366 31.88 5.48 11.26
N GLY A 367 32.14 5.37 9.95
CA GLY A 367 33.44 5.00 9.42
C GLY A 367 33.93 3.61 9.77
N VAL A 368 33.04 2.62 9.90
CA VAL A 368 33.37 1.25 10.32
C VAL A 368 34.18 0.52 9.24
N SER A 369 35.37 0.04 9.59
CA SER A 369 36.21 -0.82 8.74
C SER A 369 36.42 -2.17 9.45
N LEU A 370 36.02 -3.26 8.79
CA LEU A 370 36.04 -4.60 9.37
C LEU A 370 36.20 -5.65 8.26
N THR A 371 37.15 -6.56 8.45
CA THR A 371 37.28 -7.76 7.60
C THR A 371 36.77 -8.98 8.33
N ILE A 372 35.91 -9.76 7.67
CA ILE A 372 35.32 -11.00 8.12
C ILE A 372 35.80 -12.08 7.18
N ALA A 373 36.69 -12.94 7.65
CA ALA A 373 37.21 -14.06 6.87
C ALA A 373 36.26 -15.27 6.92
N PRO A 374 36.30 -16.16 5.91
CA PRO A 374 35.58 -17.43 5.96
C PRO A 374 35.94 -18.23 7.22
N GLY A 375 34.93 -18.76 7.91
CA GLY A 375 35.12 -19.49 9.17
C GLY A 375 35.34 -18.60 10.42
N ASP A 376 35.41 -17.27 10.27
CA ASP A 376 35.54 -16.37 11.42
C ASP A 376 34.38 -16.53 12.40
N ARG A 377 34.73 -16.53 13.70
CA ARG A 377 33.76 -16.45 14.79
C ARG A 377 33.93 -15.12 15.52
N ILE A 378 32.94 -14.25 15.31
CA ILE A 378 32.97 -12.88 15.82
C ILE A 378 31.88 -12.71 16.87
N VAL A 379 32.30 -12.27 18.06
CA VAL A 379 31.36 -11.83 19.11
C VAL A 379 31.35 -10.31 19.11
N LEU A 380 30.20 -9.75 18.69
CA LEU A 380 29.99 -8.31 18.66
C LEU A 380 29.37 -7.84 19.97
N THR A 381 30.13 -7.04 20.73
CA THR A 381 29.74 -6.51 22.05
C THR A 381 29.57 -4.99 22.00
N GLY A 382 28.97 -4.42 23.03
CA GLY A 382 28.79 -2.98 23.19
C GLY A 382 27.48 -2.60 23.87
N PRO A 383 27.32 -1.35 24.32
CA PRO A 383 26.10 -0.88 24.96
C PRO A 383 24.89 -0.91 24.02
N SER A 384 23.69 -0.81 24.58
CA SER A 384 22.46 -0.70 23.76
C SER A 384 22.53 0.57 22.92
N GLY A 385 22.13 0.48 21.64
CA GLY A 385 22.22 1.60 20.71
C GLY A 385 23.60 1.84 20.09
N ALA A 386 24.61 1.02 20.38
CA ALA A 386 25.97 1.17 19.82
C ALA A 386 26.08 0.94 18.30
N GLY A 387 25.04 0.39 17.66
CA GLY A 387 25.02 0.10 16.21
C GLY A 387 25.13 -1.38 15.84
N LYS A 388 25.12 -2.30 16.81
CA LYS A 388 25.26 -3.75 16.59
C LYS A 388 24.22 -4.31 15.59
N SER A 389 22.95 -4.09 15.85
CA SER A 389 21.87 -4.54 14.95
C SER A 389 21.87 -3.79 13.61
N THR A 390 22.45 -2.57 13.56
CA THR A 390 22.67 -1.84 12.31
C THR A 390 23.73 -2.51 11.44
N LEU A 391 24.79 -3.04 12.04
CA LEU A 391 25.81 -3.81 11.32
C LEU A 391 25.19 -5.09 10.72
N LEU A 392 24.37 -5.81 11.49
CA LEU A 392 23.65 -6.99 10.96
C LEU A 392 22.68 -6.58 9.82
N ALA A 393 21.97 -5.47 9.96
CA ALA A 393 21.05 -4.96 8.93
C ALA A 393 21.78 -4.58 7.62
N LEU A 394 23.01 -4.06 7.70
CA LEU A 394 23.87 -3.81 6.53
C LEU A 394 24.28 -5.12 5.85
N LEU A 395 24.76 -6.10 6.61
CA LEU A 395 25.14 -7.42 6.08
C LEU A 395 23.95 -8.13 5.43
N LEU A 396 22.74 -7.99 5.99
CA LEU A 396 21.48 -8.49 5.41
C LEU A 396 20.99 -7.66 4.22
N ARG A 397 21.65 -6.52 3.95
CA ARG A 397 21.21 -5.54 2.96
C ARG A 397 19.76 -5.11 3.18
N PHE A 398 19.37 -4.93 4.45
CA PHE A 398 18.11 -4.28 4.82
C PHE A 398 18.23 -2.76 4.78
N ILE A 399 19.44 -2.24 4.92
CA ILE A 399 19.83 -0.85 4.72
C ILE A 399 21.05 -0.80 3.79
N ALA A 400 21.18 0.30 3.06
CA ALA A 400 22.38 0.59 2.28
C ALA A 400 23.33 1.49 3.08
N PRO A 401 24.65 1.39 2.91
CA PRO A 401 25.59 2.31 3.50
C PRO A 401 25.34 3.73 2.96
N ALA A 402 25.41 4.73 3.84
CA ALA A 402 25.35 6.15 3.46
C ALA A 402 26.70 6.61 2.89
N ALA A 403 27.82 6.03 3.37
CA ALA A 403 29.17 6.21 2.85
C ALA A 403 29.97 4.92 3.06
N GLY A 404 31.09 4.77 2.34
CA GLY A 404 31.90 3.55 2.35
C GLY A 404 31.35 2.45 1.46
N THR A 405 32.03 1.29 1.42
CA THR A 405 31.70 0.14 0.57
C THR A 405 31.72 -1.15 1.38
N ILE A 406 30.97 -2.16 0.92
CA ILE A 406 31.06 -3.53 1.42
C ILE A 406 31.46 -4.39 0.22
N GLU A 407 32.64 -5.00 0.32
CA GLU A 407 33.29 -5.70 -0.78
C GLU A 407 33.49 -7.18 -0.45
N LEU A 408 33.63 -8.02 -1.49
CA LEU A 408 33.98 -9.43 -1.36
C LEU A 408 35.41 -9.67 -1.83
N GLY A 409 36.02 -10.71 -1.24
CA GLY A 409 37.34 -11.18 -1.58
C GLY A 409 38.45 -10.41 -0.90
N ASP A 410 39.67 -10.94 -1.02
CA ASP A 410 40.87 -10.28 -0.51
C ASP A 410 41.17 -9.09 -1.43
N ASP A 411 41.42 -7.94 -0.83
CA ASP A 411 41.65 -6.64 -1.51
C ASP A 411 40.48 -6.13 -2.39
N GLY A 412 39.23 -6.61 -2.16
CA GLY A 412 38.05 -6.15 -2.92
C GLY A 412 38.01 -6.67 -4.37
N ALA A 413 38.79 -7.74 -4.67
CA ALA A 413 38.95 -8.27 -6.01
C ALA A 413 37.66 -8.79 -6.64
N ASP A 414 36.72 -9.24 -5.82
CA ASP A 414 35.44 -9.82 -6.26
C ASP A 414 34.27 -8.81 -6.36
N GLY A 415 34.52 -7.55 -5.98
CA GLY A 415 33.62 -6.43 -6.20
C GLY A 415 32.68 -6.10 -5.04
N ASP A 416 31.89 -5.03 -5.26
CA ASP A 416 30.93 -4.50 -4.29
C ASP A 416 29.74 -5.46 -4.12
N VAL A 417 29.41 -5.80 -2.87
CA VAL A 417 28.24 -6.60 -2.50
C VAL A 417 26.94 -6.00 -3.05
N ALA A 418 26.87 -4.68 -3.24
CA ALA A 418 25.71 -4.01 -3.82
C ALA A 418 25.41 -4.45 -5.27
N ALA A 419 26.42 -4.93 -6.02
CA ALA A 419 26.28 -5.39 -7.40
C ALA A 419 25.73 -6.82 -7.52
N ILE A 420 25.75 -7.59 -6.43
CA ILE A 420 25.26 -8.96 -6.40
C ILE A 420 23.72 -8.96 -6.31
N ASP A 421 23.07 -9.91 -6.98
CA ASP A 421 21.61 -10.10 -6.82
C ASP A 421 21.27 -10.33 -5.34
N ILE A 422 20.30 -9.58 -4.82
CA ILE A 422 19.96 -9.59 -3.39
C ILE A 422 19.43 -10.96 -2.92
N ARG A 423 18.81 -11.73 -3.82
CA ARG A 423 18.31 -13.08 -3.49
C ARG A 423 19.50 -14.03 -3.36
N GLN A 424 20.43 -13.99 -4.32
CA GLN A 424 21.66 -14.77 -4.27
C GLN A 424 22.48 -14.44 -3.02
N TRP A 425 22.66 -13.15 -2.71
CA TRP A 425 23.34 -12.72 -1.48
C TRP A 425 22.69 -13.31 -0.24
N ARG A 426 21.38 -13.18 -0.10
CA ARG A 426 20.66 -13.68 1.09
C ARG A 426 20.57 -15.20 1.16
N THR A 427 20.81 -15.96 0.09
CA THR A 427 20.95 -17.43 0.20
C THR A 427 22.19 -17.83 0.97
N GLN A 428 23.21 -16.99 1.02
CA GLN A 428 24.46 -17.23 1.74
C GLN A 428 24.38 -16.90 3.25
N ILE A 429 23.21 -16.40 3.72
CA ILE A 429 23.08 -15.91 5.10
C ILE A 429 21.91 -16.60 5.81
N ALA A 430 22.16 -17.11 7.00
CA ALA A 430 21.13 -17.49 7.98
C ALA A 430 21.09 -16.43 9.08
N TRP A 431 19.88 -16.06 9.51
CA TRP A 431 19.72 -15.00 10.51
C TRP A 431 18.70 -15.39 11.58
N VAL A 432 19.09 -15.19 12.82
CA VAL A 432 18.25 -15.33 14.01
C VAL A 432 18.13 -13.95 14.66
N PRO A 433 16.99 -13.28 14.58
CA PRO A 433 16.78 -11.97 15.20
C PRO A 433 16.59 -12.10 16.71
N GLN A 434 16.76 -10.98 17.42
CA GLN A 434 16.52 -10.86 18.86
C GLN A 434 15.08 -11.25 19.24
N GLN A 435 14.10 -10.86 18.43
CA GLN A 435 12.69 -11.24 18.57
C GLN A 435 12.23 -12.02 17.34
N PRO A 436 12.25 -13.36 17.38
CA PRO A 436 11.86 -14.18 16.26
C PRO A 436 10.37 -14.06 15.94
N TYR A 437 10.07 -13.86 14.66
CA TYR A 437 8.71 -13.91 14.17
C TYR A 437 8.34 -15.33 13.73
N LEU A 438 7.23 -15.85 14.25
CA LEU A 438 6.65 -17.11 13.82
C LEU A 438 5.38 -16.83 13.00
N PHE A 439 5.30 -17.46 11.84
CA PHE A 439 4.15 -17.35 10.97
C PHE A 439 3.03 -18.27 11.41
N THR A 440 1.80 -17.90 11.04
CA THR A 440 0.64 -18.79 11.20
C THR A 440 0.89 -20.06 10.40
N GLY A 441 0.87 -21.21 11.08
CA GLY A 441 1.22 -22.53 10.54
C GLY A 441 1.67 -23.46 11.65
N THR A 442 2.15 -24.63 11.30
CA THR A 442 2.66 -25.63 12.23
C THR A 442 4.10 -25.34 12.66
N ALA A 443 4.59 -26.04 13.68
CA ALA A 443 6.00 -25.99 14.08
C ALA A 443 6.92 -26.43 12.93
N ALA A 444 6.56 -27.49 12.21
CA ALA A 444 7.28 -27.95 11.04
C ALA A 444 7.33 -26.91 9.93
N ASP A 445 6.18 -26.25 9.59
CA ASP A 445 6.13 -25.21 8.56
C ASP A 445 7.05 -24.04 8.91
N ASN A 446 7.07 -23.64 10.17
CA ASN A 446 7.93 -22.57 10.63
C ASN A 446 9.42 -22.91 10.55
N ILE A 447 9.82 -24.14 10.83
CA ILE A 447 11.22 -24.58 10.67
C ILE A 447 11.56 -24.69 9.16
N ALA A 448 10.65 -25.25 8.35
CA ALA A 448 10.81 -25.44 6.91
C ALA A 448 11.04 -24.14 6.12
N LEU A 449 10.72 -22.96 6.69
CA LEU A 449 11.10 -21.66 6.11
C LEU A 449 12.61 -21.51 5.89
N GLY A 450 13.44 -22.25 6.62
CA GLY A 450 14.90 -22.25 6.42
C GLY A 450 15.30 -22.77 5.05
N GLN A 451 14.61 -23.80 4.53
CA GLN A 451 14.89 -24.42 3.26
C GLN A 451 13.60 -24.92 2.60
N ALA A 452 13.27 -24.34 1.45
CA ALA A 452 12.11 -24.77 0.68
C ALA A 452 12.26 -26.25 0.25
N GLY A 453 11.20 -27.05 0.45
CA GLY A 453 11.20 -28.46 0.10
C GLY A 453 12.00 -29.37 1.04
N ALA A 454 12.39 -28.89 2.23
CA ALA A 454 13.06 -29.72 3.22
C ALA A 454 12.22 -30.94 3.61
N ASN A 455 12.84 -32.11 3.66
CA ASN A 455 12.17 -33.32 4.12
C ASN A 455 12.04 -33.34 5.66
N ARG A 456 11.12 -34.16 6.15
CA ARG A 456 10.85 -34.26 7.61
C ARG A 456 12.10 -34.59 8.43
N ASN A 457 12.97 -35.45 7.92
CA ASN A 457 14.18 -35.84 8.65
C ASN A 457 15.16 -34.66 8.81
N ALA A 458 15.26 -33.77 7.81
CA ALA A 458 16.06 -32.55 7.90
C ALA A 458 15.47 -31.58 8.93
N ILE A 459 14.14 -31.41 8.94
CA ILE A 459 13.43 -30.57 9.93
C ILE A 459 13.67 -31.10 11.35
N TYR A 460 13.57 -32.43 11.57
CA TYR A 460 13.78 -33.04 12.87
C TYR A 460 15.23 -32.95 13.35
N ARG A 461 16.20 -33.11 12.44
CA ARG A 461 17.62 -32.89 12.76
C ARG A 461 17.88 -31.44 13.16
N ALA A 462 17.38 -30.48 12.40
CA ALA A 462 17.52 -29.06 12.73
C ALA A 462 16.88 -28.70 14.07
N ALA A 463 15.70 -29.24 14.36
CA ALA A 463 15.02 -29.05 15.64
C ALA A 463 15.83 -29.62 16.81
N ARG A 464 16.42 -30.82 16.66
CA ARG A 464 17.30 -31.42 17.68
C ARG A 464 18.53 -30.58 17.93
N LEU A 465 19.21 -30.13 16.89
CA LEU A 465 20.39 -29.27 17.01
C LEU A 465 20.06 -27.95 17.75
N ALA A 466 18.87 -27.39 17.51
CA ALA A 466 18.41 -26.18 18.18
C ALA A 466 17.85 -26.42 19.60
N GLY A 467 17.83 -27.65 20.10
CA GLY A 467 17.18 -28.03 21.36
C GLY A 467 15.66 -27.78 21.34
N ALA A 468 15.04 -27.81 20.16
CA ALA A 468 13.60 -27.55 19.98
C ALA A 468 12.78 -28.86 19.97
N ALA A 469 13.39 -30.01 19.71
CA ALA A 469 12.69 -31.28 19.52
C ALA A 469 11.86 -31.68 20.75
N GLU A 470 12.46 -31.65 21.94
CA GLU A 470 11.81 -32.06 23.17
C GLU A 470 10.47 -31.37 23.38
N PHE A 471 10.46 -30.03 23.43
CA PHE A 471 9.21 -29.30 23.65
C PHE A 471 8.23 -29.37 22.48
N ILE A 472 8.71 -29.55 21.23
CA ILE A 472 7.81 -29.70 20.08
C ILE A 472 7.07 -31.04 20.15
N GLU A 473 7.74 -32.11 20.57
CA GLU A 473 7.15 -33.45 20.73
C GLU A 473 6.12 -33.50 21.87
N GLU A 474 6.26 -32.63 22.89
CA GLU A 474 5.29 -32.45 23.98
C GLU A 474 4.04 -31.67 23.55
N LEU A 475 4.05 -30.98 22.39
CA LEU A 475 2.87 -30.26 21.91
C LEU A 475 1.76 -31.24 21.47
N PRO A 476 0.47 -30.84 21.52
CA PRO A 476 -0.69 -31.75 21.30
C PRO A 476 -0.65 -32.55 19.99
N ALA A 477 -0.05 -32.00 18.92
CA ALA A 477 0.12 -32.68 17.64
C ALA A 477 1.61 -32.70 17.19
N GLY A 478 2.55 -32.58 18.15
CA GLY A 478 3.98 -32.54 17.87
C GLY A 478 4.35 -31.47 16.85
N TYR A 479 5.14 -31.84 15.85
CA TYR A 479 5.55 -30.95 14.76
C TYR A 479 4.40 -30.39 13.91
N ASN A 480 3.23 -31.04 13.92
CA ASN A 480 2.04 -30.59 13.19
C ASN A 480 1.16 -29.65 14.04
N THR A 481 1.55 -29.30 15.25
CA THR A 481 0.79 -28.38 16.11
C THR A 481 0.74 -26.98 15.50
N PRO A 482 -0.45 -26.39 15.28
CA PRO A 482 -0.60 -25.01 14.86
C PRO A 482 -0.12 -24.04 15.94
N LEU A 483 0.83 -23.18 15.64
CA LEU A 483 1.44 -22.25 16.59
C LEU A 483 0.61 -20.99 16.85
N GLY A 484 -0.44 -20.76 16.05
CA GLY A 484 -1.26 -19.56 16.14
C GLY A 484 -0.59 -18.31 15.58
N GLU A 485 -1.21 -17.17 15.77
CA GLU A 485 -0.69 -15.89 15.33
C GLU A 485 0.56 -15.52 16.16
N ARG A 486 1.67 -15.18 15.47
CA ARG A 486 2.96 -14.81 16.06
C ARG A 486 3.54 -15.84 17.07
N GLY A 487 3.01 -17.06 17.09
CA GLY A 487 3.46 -18.07 18.06
C GLY A 487 3.17 -17.68 19.53
N LEU A 488 2.09 -16.96 19.80
CA LEU A 488 1.74 -16.45 21.14
C LEU A 488 1.55 -17.55 22.20
N ARG A 489 1.33 -18.80 21.75
CA ARG A 489 1.20 -19.97 22.64
C ARG A 489 2.54 -20.52 23.14
N LEU A 490 3.66 -20.03 22.58
CA LEU A 490 5.01 -20.46 22.95
C LEU A 490 5.69 -19.44 23.84
N SER A 491 6.57 -19.93 24.73
CA SER A 491 7.46 -19.05 25.51
C SER A 491 8.47 -18.35 24.57
N ALA A 492 9.08 -17.25 25.03
CA ALA A 492 10.11 -16.55 24.27
C ALA A 492 11.29 -17.48 23.91
N GLY A 493 11.72 -18.34 24.86
CA GLY A 493 12.79 -19.32 24.62
C GLY A 493 12.40 -20.41 23.61
N GLN A 494 11.14 -20.85 23.59
CA GLN A 494 10.65 -21.81 22.59
C GLN A 494 10.62 -21.19 21.19
N ARG A 495 10.15 -19.93 21.06
CA ARG A 495 10.22 -19.20 19.79
C ARG A 495 11.65 -19.04 19.29
N GLN A 496 12.58 -18.73 20.19
CA GLN A 496 14.01 -18.60 19.87
C GLN A 496 14.59 -19.91 19.33
N ARG A 497 14.27 -21.05 19.97
CA ARG A 497 14.74 -22.38 19.53
C ARG A 497 14.17 -22.78 18.16
N ILE A 498 12.93 -22.43 17.83
CA ILE A 498 12.38 -22.63 16.48
C ILE A 498 13.13 -21.76 15.45
N ALA A 499 13.45 -20.52 15.78
CA ALA A 499 14.22 -19.65 14.88
C ALA A 499 15.65 -20.16 14.64
N LEU A 500 16.28 -20.72 15.67
CA LEU A 500 17.57 -21.39 15.55
C LEU A 500 17.47 -22.65 14.67
N ALA A 501 16.43 -23.48 14.86
CA ALA A 501 16.19 -24.63 14.00
C ALA A 501 16.02 -24.23 12.52
N ARG A 502 15.33 -23.12 12.26
CA ARG A 502 15.21 -22.50 10.93
C ARG A 502 16.58 -22.12 10.35
N ALA A 503 17.45 -21.52 11.16
CA ALA A 503 18.79 -21.12 10.74
C ALA A 503 19.69 -22.32 10.48
N PHE A 504 19.65 -23.35 11.32
CA PHE A 504 20.41 -24.58 11.12
C PHE A 504 19.95 -25.38 9.90
N LEU A 505 18.62 -25.42 9.64
CA LEU A 505 18.08 -26.05 8.45
C LEU A 505 18.56 -25.37 7.15
N ARG A 506 18.77 -24.05 7.19
CA ARG A 506 19.25 -23.30 6.03
C ARG A 506 20.68 -23.64 5.63
N ASP A 507 21.52 -24.05 6.57
CA ASP A 507 22.94 -24.42 6.36
C ASP A 507 23.76 -23.39 5.56
N ALA A 508 23.54 -22.11 5.83
CA ALA A 508 24.20 -21.02 5.12
C ALA A 508 25.66 -20.83 5.57
N PRO A 509 26.57 -20.33 4.69
CA PRO A 509 27.96 -20.03 5.03
C PRO A 509 28.13 -19.00 6.14
N LEU A 510 27.27 -17.98 6.17
CA LEU A 510 27.27 -16.92 7.19
C LEU A 510 26.06 -17.04 8.11
N LEU A 511 26.30 -17.18 9.41
CA LEU A 511 25.27 -17.21 10.45
C LEU A 511 25.30 -15.91 11.27
N LEU A 512 24.21 -15.17 11.26
CA LEU A 512 24.03 -13.95 12.04
C LEU A 512 23.06 -14.23 13.19
N LEU A 513 23.52 -14.01 14.42
CA LEU A 513 22.77 -14.27 15.65
C LEU A 513 22.65 -12.97 16.46
N ASP A 514 21.45 -12.46 16.61
CA ASP A 514 21.18 -11.26 17.41
C ASP A 514 20.61 -11.68 18.77
N GLU A 515 21.47 -11.70 19.79
CA GLU A 515 21.15 -12.08 21.17
C GLU A 515 20.41 -13.43 21.33
N PRO A 516 20.90 -14.52 20.72
CA PRO A 516 20.16 -15.78 20.65
C PRO A 516 19.90 -16.43 22.02
N ALA A 517 20.59 -16.02 23.05
CA ALA A 517 20.48 -16.55 24.43
C ALA A 517 19.69 -15.64 25.39
N ALA A 518 19.22 -14.48 24.97
CA ALA A 518 18.57 -13.48 25.84
C ALA A 518 17.35 -14.01 26.64
N HIS A 519 16.72 -15.08 26.14
CA HIS A 519 15.52 -15.67 26.76
C HIS A 519 15.72 -17.15 27.14
N LEU A 520 16.98 -17.59 27.26
CA LEU A 520 17.32 -18.98 27.60
C LEU A 520 17.98 -19.04 28.96
N ASP A 521 17.79 -20.15 29.62
CA ASP A 521 18.56 -20.51 30.81
C ASP A 521 20.05 -20.77 30.46
N PRO A 522 20.96 -20.71 31.40
CA PRO A 522 22.40 -20.93 31.16
C PRO A 522 22.71 -22.29 30.53
N ALA A 523 21.90 -23.32 30.79
CA ALA A 523 22.09 -24.64 30.21
C ALA A 523 21.65 -24.65 28.72
N GLY A 524 20.55 -23.99 28.39
CA GLY A 524 20.09 -23.80 27.01
C GLY A 524 21.07 -22.98 26.19
N ALA A 525 21.60 -21.90 26.74
CA ALA A 525 22.63 -21.08 26.10
C ALA A 525 23.90 -21.89 25.78
N ARG A 526 24.39 -22.74 26.72
CA ARG A 526 25.52 -23.64 26.47
C ARG A 526 25.22 -24.68 25.39
N ARG A 527 24.01 -25.29 25.41
CA ARG A 527 23.61 -26.28 24.39
C ARG A 527 23.64 -25.66 22.99
N ILE A 528 23.17 -24.42 22.82
CA ILE A 528 23.21 -23.73 21.54
C ILE A 528 24.66 -23.44 21.13
N GLY A 529 25.52 -22.99 22.03
CA GLY A 529 26.94 -22.80 21.75
C GLY A 529 27.59 -24.08 21.23
N THR A 530 27.42 -25.19 21.96
CA THR A 530 27.93 -26.50 21.55
C THR A 530 27.34 -26.95 20.20
N ALA A 531 26.06 -26.69 19.94
CA ALA A 531 25.43 -27.03 18.66
C ALA A 531 26.02 -26.23 17.48
N ILE A 532 26.32 -24.94 17.67
CA ILE A 532 27.00 -24.12 16.68
C ILE A 532 28.40 -24.64 16.42
N ASP A 533 29.14 -25.00 17.48
CA ASP A 533 30.53 -25.48 17.39
C ASP A 533 30.64 -26.86 16.72
N THR A 534 29.71 -27.77 17.02
CA THR A 534 29.73 -29.15 16.50
C THR A 534 29.02 -29.30 15.17
N ALA A 535 27.91 -28.62 14.95
CA ALA A 535 27.10 -28.77 13.74
C ALA A 535 27.56 -27.87 12.59
N LEU A 536 28.24 -26.76 12.89
CA LEU A 536 28.64 -25.75 11.92
C LEU A 536 30.13 -25.35 12.10
N PRO A 537 31.10 -26.30 12.08
CA PRO A 537 32.51 -26.02 12.36
C PRO A 537 33.15 -25.04 11.39
N ASP A 538 32.77 -25.12 10.10
CA ASP A 538 33.36 -24.32 9.00
C ASP A 538 32.53 -23.09 8.63
N ARG A 539 31.58 -22.66 9.45
CA ARG A 539 30.72 -21.51 9.15
C ARG A 539 31.24 -20.23 9.80
N THR A 540 31.14 -19.15 9.07
CA THR A 540 31.35 -17.82 9.63
C THR A 540 30.16 -17.48 10.54
N VAL A 541 30.44 -17.09 11.78
CA VAL A 541 29.42 -16.76 12.76
C VAL A 541 29.65 -15.37 13.32
N ILE A 542 28.63 -14.53 13.27
CA ILE A 542 28.59 -13.23 13.93
C ILE A 542 27.51 -13.28 15.01
N LEU A 543 27.93 -13.20 16.25
CA LEU A 543 27.07 -13.24 17.41
C LEU A 543 27.03 -11.89 18.10
N VAL A 544 25.86 -11.29 18.23
CA VAL A 544 25.66 -10.13 19.11
C VAL A 544 25.34 -10.61 20.51
N SER A 545 26.11 -10.13 21.51
CA SER A 545 25.90 -10.46 22.93
C SER A 545 26.11 -9.25 23.81
N HIS A 546 25.33 -9.13 24.90
CA HIS A 546 25.51 -8.11 25.94
C HIS A 546 26.48 -8.53 27.05
N GLY A 547 26.93 -9.79 27.10
CA GLY A 547 27.79 -10.32 28.16
C GLY A 547 29.02 -11.08 27.64
N ARG A 548 30.07 -11.14 28.45
CA ARG A 548 31.28 -11.94 28.18
C ARG A 548 31.04 -13.45 28.31
N GLY A 549 29.80 -13.87 28.57
CA GLY A 549 29.46 -15.24 28.99
C GLY A 549 29.15 -16.25 27.89
N TRP A 550 29.31 -15.90 26.60
CA TRP A 550 29.17 -16.89 25.53
C TRP A 550 30.49 -17.70 25.43
N ALA A 551 30.52 -18.81 26.11
CA ALA A 551 31.70 -19.67 26.24
C ALA A 551 31.63 -20.89 25.32
N GLY A 552 31.77 -20.70 24.01
CA GLY A 552 31.98 -21.76 23.01
C GLY A 552 33.19 -21.41 22.14
N GLY A 553 34.12 -22.30 21.98
CA GLY A 553 35.39 -22.29 21.24
C GLY A 553 35.81 -21.05 20.44
N GLY A 554 36.93 -20.48 20.79
CA GLY A 554 37.76 -19.45 20.11
C GLY A 554 37.09 -18.48 19.12
N GLY A 555 36.92 -17.21 19.49
CA GLY A 555 36.38 -16.19 18.63
C GLY A 555 37.00 -14.82 18.84
N ARG A 556 36.93 -13.95 17.82
CA ARG A 556 37.36 -12.56 17.86
C ARG A 556 36.30 -11.69 18.52
N ILE A 557 36.62 -11.04 19.63
CA ILE A 557 35.67 -10.08 20.26
C ILE A 557 35.88 -8.72 19.66
N ILE A 558 34.80 -8.14 19.15
CA ILE A 558 34.75 -6.80 18.58
C ILE A 558 33.81 -5.94 19.41
N SER A 559 34.30 -4.85 19.97
CA SER A 559 33.49 -3.89 20.71
C SER A 559 33.04 -2.74 19.79
N LEU A 560 31.77 -2.39 19.90
CA LEU A 560 31.18 -1.26 19.18
C LEU A 560 30.69 -0.24 20.20
N GLU A 561 31.13 1.02 20.04
CA GLU A 561 30.68 2.14 20.87
C GLU A 561 30.37 3.36 20.05
N GLN A 562 29.20 3.94 20.23
CA GLN A 562 28.74 5.13 19.51
C GLN A 562 28.90 5.03 17.97
N GLY A 563 28.70 3.86 17.39
CA GLY A 563 28.82 3.61 15.97
C GLY A 563 30.23 3.36 15.46
N LYS A 564 31.25 3.31 16.34
CA LYS A 564 32.66 3.08 15.98
C LYS A 564 33.17 1.76 16.54
N LEU A 565 34.05 1.11 15.79
CA LEU A 565 34.77 -0.06 16.30
C LEU A 565 35.83 0.41 17.26
N MET A 566 35.85 -0.19 18.45
CA MET A 566 36.95 -0.03 19.40
C MET A 566 38.08 -1.01 19.05
N PRO A 567 39.34 -0.66 19.33
CA PRO A 567 40.46 -1.54 19.10
C PRO A 567 40.18 -2.91 19.77
N SER A 568 40.30 -3.98 19.01
CA SER A 568 40.04 -5.33 19.49
C SER A 568 41.04 -5.69 20.56
N ALA A 569 40.60 -5.92 21.79
CA ALA A 569 41.37 -6.71 22.74
C ALA A 569 41.27 -8.15 22.25
N SER A 570 42.35 -8.72 21.73
CA SER A 570 42.46 -10.15 21.50
C SER A 570 42.48 -10.85 22.87
N VAL A 571 41.32 -11.23 23.34
CA VAL A 571 41.20 -12.11 24.48
C VAL A 571 41.29 -13.52 23.94
N ALA A 572 42.43 -14.19 24.23
CA ALA A 572 42.55 -15.63 24.04
C ALA A 572 41.40 -16.29 24.81
N TRP A 573 40.54 -16.98 24.11
CA TRP A 573 39.45 -17.75 24.69
C TRP A 573 40.04 -18.88 25.54
N PRO A 574 39.63 -19.06 26.81
CA PRO A 574 40.17 -20.15 27.60
C PRO A 574 39.79 -21.50 26.96
N PRO A 575 40.75 -22.43 26.80
CA PRO A 575 40.44 -23.77 26.34
C PRO A 575 39.49 -24.42 27.34
N SER A 576 38.58 -25.25 26.83
CA SER A 576 37.71 -26.09 27.63
C SER A 576 38.54 -26.85 28.67
N ARG A 577 38.49 -26.45 29.93
CA ARG A 577 39.02 -27.27 31.01
C ARG A 577 38.13 -28.50 31.14
N THR A 578 38.55 -29.56 30.47
CA THR A 578 38.17 -30.92 30.79
C THR A 578 38.33 -31.15 32.29
N ALA A 579 37.26 -31.59 32.92
CA ALA A 579 37.19 -32.33 34.17
C ALA A 579 38.44 -32.27 35.08
N ALA A 580 38.35 -31.48 36.13
CA ALA A 580 39.10 -31.78 37.36
C ALA A 580 38.08 -31.85 38.50
N MET A 581 37.82 -33.06 38.87
CA MET A 581 37.38 -33.61 40.12
C MET A 581 37.13 -32.62 41.26
N PHE A 582 35.93 -32.71 41.82
CA PHE A 582 35.71 -32.41 43.23
C PHE A 582 36.01 -33.65 44.07
N PRO A 583 36.66 -33.49 45.24
CA PRO A 583 36.67 -34.52 46.24
C PRO A 583 35.30 -34.61 46.93
#